data_5b28cc873f94662ef731adb598109d58
#
_entry.id   5b28cc873f94662ef731adb598109d58
#
_cell.length_a   1.000
_cell.length_b   1.000
_cell.length_c   1.000
_cell.angle_alpha   90.00
_cell.angle_beta   90.00
_cell.angle_gamma   90.00
#
_symmetry.space_group_name_H-M   'P 1'
#
loop_
_entity.id
_entity.type
_entity.pdbx_description
1 polymer ?
#
loop_
_entity_poly.entity_id
_entity_poly.type
_entity_poly.pdbx_seq_one_letter_code
_entity_poly.pdbx_strand_id
1 'polypeptide(L)'
;MKRREQSQTEQLRQALSEREAQLQEAQARLAALEGSTSLQVGRALTAAAKRPGRGLVRLPRDLFRLWRKSGTTRQSAGGRRKPQPVRSYDAERQEARLLAGNIGNRDDRLVVAGVLSPEVHAAIEPYVRVIALRPQDAQVVFESVDVDAVLVSASAAATGSLWAHVGDPSSGDRTRALHWVVEAAASRGVPSILLNDAPAPPALTTLPFSLVHDGGVGVPLHRFNPIAAEPERRVDPVHLPSVGNSGVVANRLVDMLVRDGDLRRADPGWAEEPATLRAATTVVVDDPALADRAMACGARALLLGGAPDGDTADTGRTPDRVPVDASALSSGAAAEGLARVRAAGPLSSEELRLVLRSVFLTDATPVRLADILGRVDFAPGSGSPSASLRIRQVSVTAVPTDDITSLAFADDILKQEYAPAEIVLPDGVDHLAGVARLRSAGIPMRTVRGVDTNADAGGAPGPAAWAALAREATSPWVALWRAPRGAAFLTDVLCAAECSGADAVGPAVPWWGSGASASADGDGRASALDDAVADQDYVFVSAIEPDLARTELVRRGLQPGVWNRHGARLLALGPQPDTDREAEPGQVGSTPDAG
;
A
#
# COMPACT_ATOMS: atom_id res chain seq x y z
N MET A 1 -20.43 -33.16 -28.01
CA MET A 1 -19.07 -32.63 -27.74
C MET A 1 -18.53 -31.79 -28.91
N LYS A 2 -18.45 -32.27 -30.13
CA LYS A 2 -17.88 -31.53 -31.29
C LYS A 2 -18.44 -30.10 -31.54
N ARG A 3 -19.71 -29.83 -31.30
CA ARG A 3 -20.29 -28.46 -31.46
C ARG A 3 -19.82 -27.45 -30.44
N ARG A 4 -19.51 -27.87 -29.20
CA ARG A 4 -18.96 -26.98 -28.17
C ARG A 4 -17.50 -26.60 -28.41
N GLU A 5 -16.71 -27.58 -28.90
CA GLU A 5 -15.30 -27.33 -29.24
C GLU A 5 -15.15 -26.41 -30.46
N GLN A 6 -16.07 -26.53 -31.46
CA GLN A 6 -16.10 -25.60 -32.60
C GLN A 6 -16.45 -24.17 -32.18
N SER A 7 -17.42 -23.99 -31.29
CA SER A 7 -17.78 -22.67 -30.78
C SER A 7 -16.65 -22.02 -29.96
N GLN A 8 -15.92 -22.81 -29.17
CA GLN A 8 -14.76 -22.30 -28.41
C GLN A 8 -13.59 -21.92 -29.33
N THR A 9 -13.35 -22.69 -30.37
CA THR A 9 -12.28 -22.38 -31.35
C THR A 9 -12.61 -21.16 -32.19
N GLU A 10 -13.86 -20.93 -32.51
CA GLU A 10 -14.30 -19.71 -33.20
C GLU A 10 -14.18 -18.48 -32.29
N GLN A 11 -14.58 -18.57 -31.00
CA GLN A 11 -14.42 -17.50 -30.03
C GLN A 11 -12.95 -17.14 -29.78
N LEU A 12 -12.07 -18.14 -29.69
CA LEU A 12 -10.63 -17.91 -29.56
C LEU A 12 -10.02 -17.23 -30.80
N ARG A 13 -10.45 -17.63 -32.00
CA ARG A 13 -10.01 -16.99 -33.24
C ARG A 13 -10.48 -15.54 -33.32
N GLN A 14 -11.70 -15.27 -32.91
CA GLN A 14 -12.23 -13.91 -32.87
C GLN A 14 -11.47 -13.05 -31.85
N ALA A 15 -11.21 -13.56 -30.65
CA ALA A 15 -10.43 -12.87 -29.65
C ALA A 15 -8.97 -12.61 -30.10
N LEU A 16 -8.36 -13.55 -30.83
CA LEU A 16 -7.03 -13.37 -31.41
C LEU A 16 -7.04 -12.26 -32.47
N SER A 17 -8.01 -12.26 -33.39
CA SER A 17 -8.12 -11.24 -34.45
C SER A 17 -8.37 -9.84 -33.86
N GLU A 18 -9.16 -9.72 -32.79
CA GLU A 18 -9.37 -8.46 -32.06
C GLU A 18 -8.07 -7.97 -31.40
N ARG A 19 -7.28 -8.88 -30.82
CA ARG A 19 -5.98 -8.54 -30.23
C ARG A 19 -4.94 -8.13 -31.27
N GLU A 20 -4.90 -8.80 -32.41
CA GLU A 20 -4.02 -8.42 -33.52
C GLU A 20 -4.39 -7.04 -34.08
N ALA A 21 -5.68 -6.74 -34.22
CA ALA A 21 -6.16 -5.41 -34.63
C ALA A 21 -5.75 -4.33 -33.62
N GLN A 22 -5.88 -4.58 -32.32
CA GLN A 22 -5.43 -3.66 -31.26
C GLN A 22 -3.91 -3.43 -31.29
N LEU A 23 -3.13 -4.48 -31.55
CA LEU A 23 -1.67 -4.37 -31.67
C LEU A 23 -1.27 -3.55 -32.91
N GLN A 24 -1.90 -3.76 -34.05
CA GLN A 24 -1.66 -2.98 -35.27
C GLN A 24 -2.03 -1.51 -35.08
N GLU A 25 -3.14 -1.25 -34.40
CA GLU A 25 -3.55 0.12 -34.08
C GLU A 25 -2.57 0.81 -33.12
N ALA A 26 -2.10 0.11 -32.10
CA ALA A 26 -1.09 0.63 -31.17
C ALA A 26 0.26 0.92 -31.87
N GLN A 27 0.69 0.03 -32.77
CA GLN A 27 1.90 0.24 -33.59
C GLN A 27 1.74 1.42 -34.55
N ALA A 28 0.59 1.57 -35.17
CA ALA A 28 0.30 2.73 -36.02
C ALA A 28 0.31 4.06 -35.24
N ARG A 29 -0.20 4.05 -34.00
CA ARG A 29 -0.15 5.20 -33.09
C ARG A 29 1.28 5.55 -32.68
N LEU A 30 2.11 4.54 -32.35
CA LEU A 30 3.53 4.74 -32.04
C LEU A 30 4.28 5.34 -33.24
N ALA A 31 4.08 4.82 -34.45
CA ALA A 31 4.70 5.36 -35.66
C ALA A 31 4.24 6.81 -35.95
N ALA A 32 2.97 7.12 -35.69
CA ALA A 32 2.45 8.50 -35.82
C ALA A 32 3.07 9.46 -34.79
N LEU A 33 3.26 8.99 -33.55
CA LEU A 33 3.93 9.78 -32.49
C LEU A 33 5.41 9.99 -32.79
N GLU A 34 6.11 8.97 -33.26
CA GLU A 34 7.53 9.09 -33.67
C GLU A 34 7.73 10.04 -34.85
N GLY A 35 6.76 10.11 -35.75
CA GLY A 35 6.72 11.06 -36.87
C GLY A 35 6.29 12.49 -36.50
N SER A 36 5.83 12.72 -35.27
CA SER A 36 5.31 14.02 -34.88
C SER A 36 6.39 15.10 -34.80
N THR A 37 6.12 16.26 -35.42
CA THR A 37 7.02 17.40 -35.42
C THR A 37 7.32 17.91 -34.00
N SER A 38 6.38 17.78 -33.07
CA SER A 38 6.54 18.16 -31.67
C SER A 38 7.58 17.31 -30.95
N LEU A 39 7.61 16.01 -31.21
CA LEU A 39 8.59 15.10 -30.63
C LEU A 39 9.98 15.30 -31.22
N GLN A 40 10.06 15.63 -32.52
CA GLN A 40 11.32 15.95 -33.18
C GLN A 40 11.89 17.28 -32.66
N VAL A 41 11.07 18.29 -32.46
CA VAL A 41 11.45 19.56 -31.83
C VAL A 41 11.90 19.35 -30.39
N GLY A 42 11.17 18.56 -29.60
CA GLY A 42 11.54 18.20 -28.24
C GLY A 42 12.92 17.52 -28.16
N ARG A 43 13.18 16.55 -29.04
CA ARG A 43 14.49 15.88 -29.13
C ARG A 43 15.62 16.85 -29.54
N ALA A 44 15.37 17.79 -30.47
CA ALA A 44 16.35 18.80 -30.88
C ALA A 44 16.68 19.76 -29.71
N LEU A 45 15.67 20.18 -28.93
CA LEU A 45 15.86 21.02 -27.76
C LEU A 45 16.64 20.29 -26.65
N THR A 46 16.31 19.03 -26.40
CA THR A 46 16.98 18.20 -25.38
C THR A 46 18.44 17.92 -25.77
N ALA A 47 18.70 17.67 -27.05
CA ALA A 47 20.06 17.48 -27.56
C ALA A 47 20.90 18.77 -27.47
N ALA A 48 20.29 19.95 -27.68
CA ALA A 48 20.92 21.22 -27.50
C ALA A 48 21.24 21.56 -26.04
N ALA A 49 20.34 21.19 -25.12
CA ALA A 49 20.53 21.36 -23.67
C ALA A 49 21.67 20.48 -23.12
N LYS A 50 21.84 19.27 -23.65
CA LYS A 50 22.90 18.33 -23.22
C LYS A 50 24.32 18.75 -23.69
N ARG A 51 24.46 19.71 -24.64
CA ARG A 51 25.78 20.19 -25.16
C ARG A 51 25.81 21.71 -25.33
N PRO A 52 25.94 22.46 -24.23
CA PRO A 52 25.71 23.91 -24.22
C PRO A 52 26.68 24.74 -25.07
N GLY A 53 27.80 24.20 -25.55
CA GLY A 53 28.76 24.98 -26.36
C GLY A 53 28.57 24.90 -27.90
N ARG A 54 28.10 23.76 -28.40
CA ARG A 54 27.98 23.50 -29.86
C ARG A 54 26.53 23.30 -30.32
N GLY A 55 25.60 23.00 -29.39
CA GLY A 55 24.19 22.74 -29.68
C GLY A 55 23.39 24.00 -29.99
N LEU A 56 23.68 25.11 -29.33
CA LEU A 56 22.95 26.39 -29.48
C LEU A 56 23.20 27.04 -30.87
N VAL A 57 24.38 26.85 -31.49
CA VAL A 57 24.69 27.41 -32.82
C VAL A 57 23.99 26.64 -33.95
N ARG A 58 23.61 25.36 -33.72
CA ARG A 58 22.96 24.52 -34.73
C ARG A 58 21.43 24.52 -34.61
N LEU A 59 20.90 24.90 -33.47
CA LEU A 59 19.46 24.89 -33.15
C LEU A 59 18.60 25.67 -34.19
N PRO A 60 18.98 26.89 -34.62
CA PRO A 60 18.20 27.64 -35.61
C PRO A 60 18.14 26.93 -36.97
N ARG A 61 19.23 26.27 -37.35
CA ARG A 61 19.35 25.58 -38.65
C ARG A 61 18.55 24.26 -38.67
N ASP A 62 18.49 23.58 -37.57
CA ASP A 62 17.72 22.33 -37.44
C ASP A 62 16.23 22.62 -37.31
N LEU A 63 15.84 23.67 -36.58
CA LEU A 63 14.47 24.16 -36.53
C LEU A 63 13.97 24.68 -37.90
N PHE A 64 14.81 25.39 -38.62
CA PHE A 64 14.50 25.87 -39.97
C PHE A 64 14.34 24.73 -40.98
N ARG A 65 15.14 23.65 -40.85
CA ARG A 65 15.01 22.44 -41.67
C ARG A 65 13.71 21.71 -41.38
N LEU A 66 13.31 21.61 -40.11
CA LEU A 66 12.03 21.00 -39.69
C LEU A 66 10.85 21.83 -40.18
N TRP A 67 10.95 23.16 -40.08
CA TRP A 67 9.90 24.06 -40.58
C TRP A 67 9.76 23.99 -42.11
N ARG A 68 10.84 23.92 -42.85
CA ARG A 68 10.85 23.79 -44.31
C ARG A 68 10.30 22.43 -44.77
N LYS A 69 10.48 21.39 -43.99
CA LYS A 69 9.97 20.03 -44.24
C LYS A 69 8.45 19.94 -43.96
N SER A 70 7.95 20.72 -43.03
CA SER A 70 6.49 20.81 -42.73
C SER A 70 5.74 21.68 -43.75
N GLY A 71 6.43 22.56 -44.47
CA GLY A 71 5.84 23.44 -45.51
C GLY A 71 5.63 22.80 -46.87
N THR A 72 6.25 21.66 -47.18
CA THR A 72 6.17 21.01 -48.49
C THR A 72 5.05 19.97 -48.66
N THR A 73 4.21 19.80 -47.67
CA THR A 73 3.06 18.85 -47.73
C THR A 73 1.72 19.55 -48.03
N ARG A 74 1.75 20.79 -48.51
CA ARG A 74 0.55 21.51 -48.99
C ARG A 74 0.65 21.78 -50.47
N GLN A 75 0.45 20.76 -51.32
CA GLN A 75 -0.12 20.88 -52.66
C GLN A 75 -0.23 19.51 -53.32
N SER A 76 -1.38 18.90 -53.23
CA SER A 76 -2.10 18.33 -54.36
C SER A 76 -3.52 18.04 -53.92
N ALA A 77 -4.39 18.94 -54.43
CA ALA A 77 -5.83 18.83 -54.32
C ALA A 77 -6.37 17.75 -55.23
N GLY A 78 -7.32 17.01 -54.77
CA GLY A 78 -8.07 16.05 -55.60
C GLY A 78 -9.04 15.24 -54.73
N GLY A 79 -10.20 15.81 -54.54
CA GLY A 79 -11.45 15.30 -54.00
C GLY A 79 -11.54 13.81 -53.62
N ARG A 80 -11.63 13.60 -52.32
CA ARG A 80 -12.54 12.66 -51.65
C ARG A 80 -12.49 13.01 -50.18
N ARG A 81 -13.59 13.54 -49.62
CA ARG A 81 -13.75 13.68 -48.18
C ARG A 81 -13.54 12.31 -47.55
N LYS A 82 -12.34 12.09 -46.96
CA LYS A 82 -12.14 11.00 -46.03
C LYS A 82 -13.04 11.26 -44.83
N PRO A 83 -13.80 10.26 -44.35
CA PRO A 83 -14.54 10.40 -43.12
C PRO A 83 -13.52 10.81 -42.03
N GLN A 84 -13.79 11.93 -41.34
CA GLN A 84 -13.07 12.26 -40.13
C GLN A 84 -13.21 11.09 -39.17
N PRO A 85 -12.10 10.55 -38.62
CA PRO A 85 -12.22 9.53 -37.57
C PRO A 85 -13.06 10.18 -36.46
N VAL A 86 -14.13 9.54 -36.08
CA VAL A 86 -14.90 9.88 -34.88
C VAL A 86 -13.91 9.72 -33.74
N ARG A 87 -13.39 10.84 -33.22
CA ARG A 87 -12.56 10.82 -32.03
C ARG A 87 -13.43 10.30 -30.91
N SER A 88 -13.13 9.09 -30.45
CA SER A 88 -13.83 8.50 -29.33
C SER A 88 -13.63 9.43 -28.13
N TYR A 89 -14.72 9.75 -27.46
CA TYR A 89 -14.73 10.58 -26.25
C TYR A 89 -13.77 10.03 -25.17
N ASP A 90 -13.51 8.73 -25.20
CA ASP A 90 -12.55 8.05 -24.34
C ASP A 90 -11.09 8.33 -24.72
N ALA A 91 -10.77 8.53 -25.99
CA ALA A 91 -9.42 8.89 -26.41
C ALA A 91 -9.06 10.32 -26.01
N GLU A 92 -10.00 11.28 -26.14
CA GLU A 92 -9.82 12.65 -25.65
C GLU A 92 -9.73 12.72 -24.13
N ARG A 93 -10.47 11.84 -23.44
CA ARG A 93 -10.42 11.72 -21.97
C ARG A 93 -9.09 11.09 -21.49
N GLN A 94 -8.55 10.11 -22.21
CA GLN A 94 -7.24 9.54 -21.94
C GLN A 94 -6.11 10.54 -22.25
N GLU A 95 -6.21 11.28 -23.34
CA GLU A 95 -5.24 12.32 -23.69
C GLU A 95 -5.28 13.48 -22.70
N ALA A 96 -6.47 13.89 -22.26
CA ALA A 96 -6.65 14.89 -21.19
C ALA A 96 -6.13 14.38 -19.84
N ARG A 97 -6.28 13.08 -19.52
CA ARG A 97 -5.69 12.47 -18.32
C ARG A 97 -4.17 12.39 -18.38
N LEU A 98 -3.61 12.06 -19.53
CA LEU A 98 -2.16 12.04 -19.74
C LEU A 98 -1.56 13.45 -19.68
N LEU A 99 -2.26 14.46 -20.21
CA LEU A 99 -1.84 15.86 -20.16
C LEU A 99 -2.05 16.46 -18.76
N ALA A 100 -3.16 16.16 -18.09
CA ALA A 100 -3.43 16.61 -16.72
C ALA A 100 -2.54 15.90 -15.68
N GLY A 101 -2.17 14.64 -15.91
CA GLY A 101 -1.27 13.88 -15.05
C GLY A 101 0.18 14.38 -15.10
N ASN A 102 0.54 15.16 -16.10
CA ASN A 102 1.94 15.65 -16.27
C ASN A 102 2.19 17.06 -15.75
N ILE A 103 1.17 17.78 -15.25
CA ILE A 103 1.34 19.20 -14.87
C ILE A 103 1.38 19.44 -13.35
N GLY A 104 1.13 18.40 -12.50
CA GLY A 104 0.99 18.64 -11.06
C GLY A 104 1.55 17.62 -10.10
N ASN A 105 1.99 16.47 -10.54
CA ASN A 105 2.52 15.49 -9.62
C ASN A 105 3.93 15.08 -10.09
N ARG A 106 4.96 15.79 -9.60
CA ARG A 106 6.28 15.18 -9.50
C ARG A 106 6.06 13.93 -8.67
N ASP A 107 6.37 12.78 -9.25
CA ASP A 107 6.47 11.53 -8.51
C ASP A 107 7.66 11.71 -7.54
N ASP A 108 7.34 12.19 -6.33
CA ASP A 108 8.33 12.48 -5.28
C ASP A 108 8.83 11.20 -4.61
N ARG A 109 8.46 10.02 -5.16
CA ARG A 109 8.96 8.74 -4.67
C ARG A 109 10.45 8.62 -4.98
N LEU A 110 11.18 8.04 -4.03
CA LEU A 110 12.59 7.68 -4.22
C LEU A 110 12.75 6.77 -5.44
N VAL A 111 13.76 7.03 -6.24
CA VAL A 111 14.14 6.20 -7.38
C VAL A 111 15.21 5.22 -6.94
N VAL A 112 14.87 3.95 -6.90
CA VAL A 112 15.74 2.88 -6.41
C VAL A 112 16.16 1.99 -7.58
N ALA A 113 17.48 1.87 -7.81
CA ALA A 113 18.00 0.86 -8.73
C ALA A 113 18.01 -0.49 -8.02
N GLY A 114 17.26 -1.47 -8.52
CA GLY A 114 16.98 -2.71 -7.85
C GLY A 114 17.60 -3.96 -8.49
N VAL A 115 18.34 -4.73 -7.71
CA VAL A 115 18.67 -6.14 -7.94
C VAL A 115 17.86 -6.95 -6.95
N LEU A 116 16.60 -7.18 -7.26
CA LEU A 116 15.59 -7.64 -6.33
C LEU A 116 14.97 -8.96 -6.78
N SER A 117 14.55 -9.77 -5.82
CA SER A 117 13.63 -10.87 -6.10
C SER A 117 12.25 -10.32 -6.50
N PRO A 118 11.42 -11.09 -7.21
CA PRO A 118 10.06 -10.67 -7.55
C PRO A 118 9.21 -10.27 -6.33
N GLU A 119 9.43 -10.95 -5.20
CA GLU A 119 8.75 -10.75 -3.94
C GLU A 119 9.09 -9.37 -3.35
N VAL A 120 10.38 -9.07 -3.20
CA VAL A 120 10.85 -7.79 -2.68
C VAL A 120 10.44 -6.64 -3.61
N HIS A 121 10.57 -6.85 -4.93
CA HIS A 121 10.12 -5.87 -5.91
C HIS A 121 8.63 -5.53 -5.73
N ALA A 122 7.76 -6.55 -5.69
CA ALA A 122 6.32 -6.38 -5.52
C ALA A 122 5.95 -5.76 -4.16
N ALA A 123 6.75 -6.02 -3.11
CA ALA A 123 6.53 -5.45 -1.79
C ALA A 123 6.80 -3.94 -1.75
N ILE A 124 7.86 -3.45 -2.43
CA ILE A 124 8.28 -2.04 -2.34
C ILE A 124 7.75 -1.14 -3.47
N GLU A 125 7.29 -1.71 -4.60
CA GLU A 125 6.82 -0.96 -5.77
C GLU A 125 5.77 0.14 -5.45
N PRO A 126 4.82 -0.05 -4.52
CA PRO A 126 3.87 1.01 -4.15
C PRO A 126 4.51 2.24 -3.51
N TYR A 127 5.69 2.09 -2.88
CA TYR A 127 6.32 3.10 -2.02
C TYR A 127 7.50 3.80 -2.67
N VAL A 128 8.20 3.13 -3.60
CA VAL A 128 9.36 3.66 -4.32
C VAL A 128 9.24 3.38 -5.81
N ARG A 129 9.95 4.15 -6.62
CA ARG A 129 10.07 3.88 -8.05
C ARG A 129 11.25 2.94 -8.30
N VAL A 130 10.96 1.69 -8.57
CA VAL A 130 12.00 0.68 -8.83
C VAL A 130 12.44 0.71 -10.29
N ILE A 131 13.75 0.85 -10.50
CA ILE A 131 14.42 0.64 -11.78
C ILE A 131 15.11 -0.72 -11.71
N ALA A 132 14.47 -1.75 -12.28
CA ALA A 132 15.02 -3.10 -12.25
C ALA A 132 16.29 -3.18 -13.10
N LEU A 133 17.40 -3.59 -12.47
CA LEU A 133 18.66 -3.87 -13.14
C LEU A 133 18.70 -5.33 -13.58
N ARG A 134 19.17 -5.57 -14.80
CA ARG A 134 19.40 -6.92 -15.33
C ARG A 134 20.90 -7.12 -15.58
N PRO A 135 21.45 -8.32 -15.41
CA PRO A 135 22.90 -8.54 -15.55
C PRO A 135 23.50 -8.05 -16.86
N GLN A 136 22.75 -8.15 -17.96
CA GLN A 136 23.23 -7.81 -19.30
C GLN A 136 23.21 -6.29 -19.61
N ASP A 137 22.39 -5.50 -18.91
CA ASP A 137 22.17 -4.07 -19.19
C ASP A 137 22.35 -3.18 -17.96
N ALA A 138 22.69 -3.75 -16.80
CA ALA A 138 22.79 -3.05 -15.52
C ALA A 138 23.63 -1.78 -15.60
N GLN A 139 24.78 -1.83 -16.28
CA GLN A 139 25.66 -0.70 -16.45
C GLN A 139 24.98 0.42 -17.25
N VAL A 140 24.43 0.11 -18.43
CA VAL A 140 23.82 1.09 -19.31
C VAL A 140 22.59 1.73 -18.66
N VAL A 141 21.76 0.93 -17.99
CA VAL A 141 20.57 1.41 -17.28
C VAL A 141 20.99 2.31 -16.12
N PHE A 142 21.94 1.88 -15.28
CA PHE A 142 22.42 2.65 -14.14
C PHE A 142 23.06 3.99 -14.55
N GLU A 143 23.80 4.02 -15.67
CA GLU A 143 24.39 5.25 -16.20
C GLU A 143 23.35 6.23 -16.78
N SER A 144 22.22 5.73 -17.24
CA SER A 144 21.20 6.53 -17.93
C SER A 144 20.15 7.15 -17.02
N VAL A 145 20.05 6.71 -15.76
CA VAL A 145 19.02 7.12 -14.80
C VAL A 145 19.68 7.75 -13.58
N ASP A 146 19.10 8.85 -13.10
CA ASP A 146 19.44 9.40 -11.80
C ASP A 146 18.69 8.61 -10.73
N VAL A 147 19.42 7.88 -9.88
CA VAL A 147 18.88 7.05 -8.81
C VAL A 147 19.29 7.60 -7.45
N ASP A 148 18.38 7.47 -6.47
CA ASP A 148 18.62 7.92 -5.10
C ASP A 148 19.34 6.87 -4.26
N ALA A 149 19.10 5.57 -4.53
CA ALA A 149 19.72 4.44 -3.83
C ALA A 149 19.83 3.20 -4.73
N VAL A 150 20.74 2.31 -4.39
CA VAL A 150 20.82 0.94 -4.93
C VAL A 150 20.35 -0.04 -3.87
N LEU A 151 19.42 -0.92 -4.19
CA LEU A 151 18.90 -1.93 -3.30
C LEU A 151 19.11 -3.32 -3.91
N VAL A 152 19.77 -4.19 -3.16
CA VAL A 152 20.08 -5.56 -3.57
C VAL A 152 19.48 -6.52 -2.55
N SER A 153 18.64 -7.48 -2.97
CA SER A 153 18.16 -8.54 -2.08
C SER A 153 18.99 -9.81 -2.25
N ALA A 154 19.35 -10.45 -1.15
CA ALA A 154 20.07 -11.73 -1.18
C ALA A 154 19.21 -12.82 -1.85
N SER A 155 17.89 -12.78 -1.66
CA SER A 155 16.92 -13.67 -2.34
C SER A 155 16.95 -13.57 -3.87
N ALA A 156 17.46 -12.48 -4.45
CA ALA A 156 17.67 -12.37 -5.89
C ALA A 156 18.77 -13.32 -6.42
N ALA A 157 19.64 -13.85 -5.54
CA ALA A 157 20.62 -14.87 -5.90
C ALA A 157 20.02 -16.28 -6.04
N ALA A 158 18.76 -16.48 -5.67
CA ALA A 158 18.09 -17.78 -5.72
C ALA A 158 17.99 -18.33 -7.14
N THR A 159 18.00 -19.65 -7.24
CA THR A 159 17.87 -20.38 -8.51
C THR A 159 16.59 -19.97 -9.24
N GLY A 160 16.69 -19.70 -10.55
CA GLY A 160 15.54 -19.28 -11.38
C GLY A 160 15.36 -17.78 -11.53
N SER A 161 16.05 -16.95 -10.74
CA SER A 161 16.05 -15.50 -10.90
C SER A 161 16.99 -15.03 -12.02
N LEU A 162 16.85 -13.78 -12.45
CA LEU A 162 17.77 -13.16 -13.43
C LEU A 162 19.20 -13.06 -12.87
N TRP A 163 19.34 -12.85 -11.57
CA TRP A 163 20.60 -12.73 -10.85
C TRP A 163 21.00 -14.03 -10.13
N ALA A 164 20.40 -15.16 -10.52
CA ALA A 164 20.69 -16.44 -9.89
C ALA A 164 22.20 -16.65 -9.75
N HIS A 165 22.60 -17.15 -8.58
CA HIS A 165 23.99 -17.46 -8.23
C HIS A 165 24.94 -16.25 -8.24
N VAL A 166 24.44 -14.99 -8.21
CA VAL A 166 25.32 -13.82 -8.01
C VAL A 166 26.06 -13.98 -6.69
N GLY A 167 27.39 -13.75 -6.71
CA GLY A 167 28.25 -14.03 -5.55
C GLY A 167 28.82 -15.46 -5.54
N ASP A 168 28.41 -16.33 -6.45
CA ASP A 168 28.99 -17.67 -6.65
C ASP A 168 30.13 -17.57 -7.70
N PRO A 169 31.26 -18.28 -7.50
CA PRO A 169 32.35 -18.35 -8.50
C PRO A 169 31.90 -18.81 -9.88
N SER A 170 30.85 -19.63 -9.98
CA SER A 170 30.28 -20.10 -11.24
C SER A 170 29.58 -18.99 -12.06
N SER A 171 29.22 -17.89 -11.42
CA SER A 171 28.50 -16.75 -12.00
C SER A 171 29.28 -15.45 -12.01
N GLY A 172 30.58 -15.53 -12.34
CA GLY A 172 31.53 -14.42 -12.29
C GLY A 172 31.10 -13.19 -13.09
N ASP A 173 30.35 -13.35 -14.21
CA ASP A 173 29.87 -12.22 -15.02
C ASP A 173 28.80 -11.41 -14.28
N ARG A 174 27.84 -12.09 -13.63
CA ARG A 174 26.80 -11.44 -12.83
C ARG A 174 27.39 -10.74 -11.63
N THR A 175 28.33 -11.40 -10.94
CA THR A 175 29.04 -10.83 -9.79
C THR A 175 29.83 -9.60 -10.18
N ARG A 176 30.53 -9.60 -11.32
CA ARG A 176 31.23 -8.41 -11.84
C ARG A 176 30.29 -7.28 -12.22
N ALA A 177 29.13 -7.59 -12.83
CA ALA A 177 28.13 -6.58 -13.15
C ALA A 177 27.59 -5.90 -11.89
N LEU A 178 27.29 -6.67 -10.85
CA LEU A 178 26.83 -6.12 -9.57
C LEU A 178 27.94 -5.30 -8.88
N HIS A 179 29.16 -5.84 -8.83
CA HIS A 179 30.31 -5.12 -8.26
C HIS A 179 30.50 -3.76 -8.92
N TRP A 180 30.44 -3.73 -10.26
CA TRP A 180 30.51 -2.48 -11.01
C TRP A 180 29.40 -1.49 -10.61
N VAL A 181 28.14 -1.95 -10.45
CA VAL A 181 27.02 -1.10 -10.01
C VAL A 181 27.28 -0.51 -8.62
N VAL A 182 27.75 -1.33 -7.67
CA VAL A 182 28.03 -0.89 -6.29
C VAL A 182 29.18 0.13 -6.27
N GLU A 183 30.26 -0.10 -7.03
CA GLU A 183 31.37 0.87 -7.15
C GLU A 183 30.94 2.17 -7.84
N ALA A 184 30.16 2.06 -8.92
CA ALA A 184 29.62 3.23 -9.62
C ALA A 184 28.65 4.04 -8.73
N ALA A 185 27.87 3.39 -7.90
CA ALA A 185 27.03 4.03 -6.91
C ALA A 185 27.87 4.81 -5.89
N ALA A 186 28.88 4.15 -5.30
CA ALA A 186 29.79 4.79 -4.35
C ALA A 186 30.50 6.01 -4.95
N SER A 187 30.95 5.92 -6.22
CA SER A 187 31.60 7.04 -6.92
C SER A 187 30.68 8.25 -7.16
N ARG A 188 29.36 8.04 -7.16
CA ARG A 188 28.33 9.08 -7.33
C ARG A 188 27.78 9.57 -6.00
N GLY A 189 28.21 9.00 -4.86
CA GLY A 189 27.62 9.27 -3.55
C GLY A 189 26.19 8.71 -3.40
N VAL A 190 25.84 7.70 -4.20
CA VAL A 190 24.56 6.98 -4.11
C VAL A 190 24.73 5.82 -3.14
N PRO A 191 23.95 5.74 -2.05
CA PRO A 191 24.06 4.64 -1.11
C PRO A 191 23.62 3.30 -1.73
N SER A 192 24.37 2.23 -1.42
CA SER A 192 24.07 0.87 -1.82
C SER A 192 23.76 0.02 -0.60
N ILE A 193 22.64 -0.70 -0.64
CA ILE A 193 22.10 -1.45 0.50
C ILE A 193 21.93 -2.91 0.08
N LEU A 194 22.47 -3.83 0.88
CA LEU A 194 22.19 -5.26 0.79
C LEU A 194 21.12 -5.63 1.82
N LEU A 195 20.01 -6.19 1.36
CA LEU A 195 19.02 -6.85 2.20
C LEU A 195 19.41 -8.32 2.33
N ASN A 196 19.74 -8.74 3.53
CA ASN A 196 20.05 -10.13 3.86
C ASN A 196 18.75 -10.87 4.20
N ASP A 197 17.81 -10.87 3.28
CA ASP A 197 16.45 -11.44 3.35
C ASP A 197 16.42 -12.96 3.08
N ALA A 198 17.55 -13.52 2.68
CA ALA A 198 17.79 -14.95 2.51
C ALA A 198 19.29 -15.24 2.73
N PRO A 199 19.70 -16.50 2.92
CA PRO A 199 21.11 -16.85 3.01
C PRO A 199 21.90 -16.35 1.80
N ALA A 200 22.74 -15.34 2.02
CA ALA A 200 23.52 -14.71 0.97
C ALA A 200 24.78 -15.53 0.64
N PRO A 201 25.15 -15.67 -0.64
CA PRO A 201 26.46 -16.20 -1.02
C PRO A 201 27.59 -15.34 -0.39
N PRO A 202 28.68 -15.96 0.13
CA PRO A 202 29.74 -15.23 0.83
C PRO A 202 30.36 -14.07 0.02
N ALA A 203 30.54 -14.24 -1.29
CA ALA A 203 31.09 -13.18 -2.13
C ALA A 203 30.13 -12.01 -2.33
N LEU A 204 28.83 -12.19 -2.12
CA LEU A 204 27.85 -11.10 -2.14
C LEU A 204 28.02 -10.18 -0.93
N THR A 205 28.19 -10.76 0.26
CA THR A 205 28.36 -10.00 1.51
C THR A 205 29.72 -9.30 1.60
N THR A 206 30.70 -9.67 0.77
CA THR A 206 32.02 -9.02 0.73
C THR A 206 32.06 -7.79 -0.19
N LEU A 207 31.02 -7.52 -0.97
CA LEU A 207 30.94 -6.31 -1.78
C LEU A 207 30.83 -5.06 -0.88
N PRO A 208 31.37 -3.91 -1.32
CA PRO A 208 31.44 -2.69 -0.50
C PRO A 208 30.10 -1.94 -0.47
N PHE A 209 29.06 -2.60 0.08
CA PHE A 209 27.78 -1.94 0.33
C PHE A 209 27.91 -0.87 1.41
N SER A 210 27.15 0.22 1.28
CA SER A 210 27.05 1.26 2.31
C SER A 210 26.36 0.73 3.58
N LEU A 211 25.43 -0.22 3.41
CA LEU A 211 24.72 -0.88 4.51
C LEU A 211 24.43 -2.34 4.15
N VAL A 212 24.64 -3.23 5.10
CA VAL A 212 24.08 -4.59 5.09
C VAL A 212 22.99 -4.63 6.14
N HIS A 213 21.75 -4.86 5.72
CA HIS A 213 20.60 -4.96 6.59
C HIS A 213 20.18 -6.41 6.75
N ASP A 214 20.18 -6.91 7.98
CA ASP A 214 19.71 -8.25 8.29
C ASP A 214 18.18 -8.31 8.31
N GLY A 215 17.62 -9.09 7.39
CA GLY A 215 16.19 -9.28 7.22
C GLY A 215 15.62 -8.64 5.94
N GLY A 216 14.30 -8.75 5.81
CA GLY A 216 13.56 -8.28 4.65
C GLY A 216 12.95 -6.88 4.83
N VAL A 217 12.13 -6.50 3.87
CA VAL A 217 11.47 -5.18 3.82
C VAL A 217 10.14 -5.12 4.60
N GLY A 218 9.90 -6.06 5.51
CA GLY A 218 8.68 -6.11 6.31
C GLY A 218 7.47 -6.70 5.59
N VAL A 219 6.28 -6.46 6.14
CA VAL A 219 5.01 -7.02 5.66
C VAL A 219 4.35 -6.06 4.67
N PRO A 220 4.17 -6.43 3.40
CA PRO A 220 3.42 -5.63 2.44
C PRO A 220 1.90 -5.79 2.66
N LEU A 221 1.31 -4.92 3.50
CA LEU A 221 -0.09 -4.98 3.92
C LEU A 221 -1.09 -4.92 2.75
N HIS A 222 -0.76 -4.25 1.66
CA HIS A 222 -1.60 -4.26 0.45
C HIS A 222 -1.78 -5.67 -0.14
N ARG A 223 -0.99 -6.63 0.31
CA ARG A 223 -0.98 -8.00 -0.17
C ARG A 223 -1.38 -9.00 0.91
N PHE A 224 -0.78 -8.89 2.10
CA PHE A 224 -1.04 -9.72 3.27
C PHE A 224 -1.98 -8.97 4.21
N ASN A 225 -3.27 -9.27 4.09
CA ASN A 225 -4.35 -8.61 4.79
C ASN A 225 -5.59 -9.51 4.84
N PRO A 226 -6.57 -9.23 5.68
CA PRO A 226 -7.78 -10.05 5.82
C PRO A 226 -8.80 -9.86 4.69
N ILE A 227 -8.59 -8.91 3.77
CA ILE A 227 -9.56 -8.63 2.70
C ILE A 227 -9.70 -9.85 1.80
N ALA A 228 -10.93 -10.21 1.49
CA ALA A 228 -11.29 -11.43 0.77
C ALA A 228 -10.91 -12.73 1.51
N ALA A 229 -10.80 -12.67 2.86
CA ALA A 229 -10.78 -13.88 3.65
C ALA A 229 -12.12 -14.61 3.51
N GLU A 230 -12.08 -15.95 3.40
CA GLU A 230 -13.30 -16.74 3.45
C GLU A 230 -13.91 -16.63 4.86
N PRO A 231 -15.22 -16.42 5.02
CA PRO A 231 -15.87 -16.35 6.34
C PRO A 231 -15.61 -17.58 7.19
N GLU A 232 -15.61 -18.75 6.54
CA GLU A 232 -15.26 -20.04 7.14
C GLU A 232 -13.89 -20.46 6.60
N ARG A 233 -12.87 -20.42 7.47
CA ARG A 233 -11.54 -20.93 7.13
C ARG A 233 -11.59 -22.44 7.13
N ARG A 234 -11.31 -23.04 5.96
CA ARG A 234 -11.51 -24.48 5.74
C ARG A 234 -10.23 -25.31 5.79
N VAL A 235 -9.09 -24.63 5.86
CA VAL A 235 -7.82 -25.32 5.78
C VAL A 235 -7.28 -25.54 7.19
N ASP A 236 -7.10 -26.81 7.56
CA ASP A 236 -6.44 -27.24 8.79
C ASP A 236 -5.02 -26.69 8.88
N PRO A 237 -4.35 -26.81 10.04
CA PRO A 237 -3.02 -26.28 10.25
C PRO A 237 -2.08 -26.54 9.08
N VAL A 238 -1.46 -25.47 8.57
CA VAL A 238 -0.59 -25.48 7.40
C VAL A 238 0.82 -25.10 7.82
N HIS A 239 1.80 -25.88 7.39
CA HIS A 239 3.20 -25.48 7.47
C HIS A 239 3.63 -24.81 6.16
N LEU A 240 4.24 -23.64 6.30
CA LEU A 240 4.90 -22.92 5.21
C LEU A 240 6.42 -22.96 5.47
N PRO A 241 7.21 -23.52 4.54
CA PRO A 241 8.65 -23.55 4.67
C PRO A 241 9.23 -22.14 4.48
N SER A 242 10.20 -21.76 5.32
CA SER A 242 10.98 -20.55 5.08
C SER A 242 11.98 -20.72 3.93
N VAL A 243 12.29 -19.63 3.24
CA VAL A 243 13.38 -19.57 2.24
C VAL A 243 14.71 -19.45 2.97
N GLY A 244 15.14 -20.52 3.63
CA GLY A 244 16.37 -20.50 4.41
C GLY A 244 16.60 -21.83 5.13
N ASN A 245 17.64 -21.88 5.93
CA ASN A 245 17.97 -23.07 6.70
C ASN A 245 16.99 -23.23 7.87
N SER A 246 15.84 -23.82 7.61
CA SER A 246 15.01 -24.36 8.69
C SER A 246 15.89 -25.26 9.53
N GLY A 247 16.01 -24.98 10.82
CA GLY A 247 16.86 -25.77 11.70
C GLY A 247 16.51 -27.26 11.60
N VAL A 248 17.49 -28.15 11.60
CA VAL A 248 17.29 -29.61 11.47
C VAL A 248 16.22 -30.12 12.44
N VAL A 249 16.13 -29.50 13.61
CA VAL A 249 15.16 -29.84 14.67
C VAL A 249 13.75 -29.43 14.26
N ALA A 250 13.55 -28.22 13.74
CA ALA A 250 12.25 -27.73 13.27
C ALA A 250 11.72 -28.60 12.12
N ASN A 251 12.57 -28.95 11.16
CA ASN A 251 12.18 -29.83 10.05
C ASN A 251 11.75 -31.22 10.51
N ARG A 252 12.49 -31.83 11.46
CA ARG A 252 12.11 -33.14 12.02
C ARG A 252 10.75 -33.11 12.72
N LEU A 253 10.49 -32.00 13.42
CA LEU A 253 9.25 -31.79 14.13
C LEU A 253 8.07 -31.63 13.17
N VAL A 254 8.27 -30.82 12.13
CA VAL A 254 7.27 -30.67 11.06
C VAL A 254 7.02 -32.02 10.36
N ASP A 255 8.08 -32.80 10.06
CA ASP A 255 7.94 -34.14 9.45
C ASP A 255 7.12 -35.09 10.34
N MET A 256 7.28 -35.00 11.63
CA MET A 256 6.51 -35.80 12.58
C MET A 256 5.04 -35.38 12.59
N LEU A 257 4.73 -34.08 12.75
CA LEU A 257 3.37 -33.55 12.76
C LEU A 257 2.63 -33.83 11.43
N VAL A 258 3.35 -33.77 10.30
CA VAL A 258 2.78 -34.10 8.99
C VAL A 258 2.49 -35.60 8.88
N ARG A 259 3.37 -36.46 9.41
CA ARG A 259 3.19 -37.91 9.41
C ARG A 259 2.01 -38.35 10.28
N ASP A 260 1.83 -37.68 11.41
CA ASP A 260 0.75 -37.95 12.35
C ASP A 260 -0.60 -37.41 11.85
N GLY A 261 -0.59 -36.66 10.72
CA GLY A 261 -1.78 -36.07 10.11
C GLY A 261 -2.28 -34.78 10.78
N ASP A 262 -1.52 -34.25 11.70
CA ASP A 262 -1.86 -33.04 12.44
C ASP A 262 -1.51 -31.75 11.68
N LEU A 263 -0.66 -31.82 10.64
CA LEU A 263 -0.15 -30.67 9.91
C LEU A 263 -0.10 -30.99 8.40
N ARG A 264 -0.52 -30.03 7.57
CA ARG A 264 -0.38 -30.12 6.12
C ARG A 264 0.78 -29.24 5.65
N ARG A 265 1.66 -29.73 4.81
CA ARG A 265 2.64 -28.90 4.11
C ARG A 265 1.99 -28.18 2.94
N ALA A 266 2.28 -26.89 2.81
CA ALA A 266 2.01 -26.12 1.61
C ALA A 266 3.28 -25.36 1.21
N ASP A 267 3.51 -25.28 -0.08
CA ASP A 267 4.61 -24.50 -0.68
C ASP A 267 4.00 -23.64 -1.80
N PRO A 268 3.19 -22.64 -1.40
CA PRO A 268 2.58 -21.73 -2.37
C PRO A 268 3.67 -20.83 -2.95
N GLY A 269 3.59 -20.56 -4.24
CA GLY A 269 4.35 -19.47 -4.82
C GLY A 269 3.94 -18.12 -4.22
N TRP A 270 4.80 -17.13 -4.32
CA TRP A 270 4.55 -15.77 -3.78
C TRP A 270 3.17 -15.22 -4.16
N ALA A 271 2.69 -15.52 -5.37
CA ALA A 271 1.38 -15.05 -5.83
C ALA A 271 0.21 -15.68 -5.05
N GLU A 272 0.34 -16.92 -4.61
CA GLU A 272 -0.69 -17.74 -3.98
C GLU A 272 -0.61 -17.73 -2.45
N GLU A 273 0.54 -17.30 -1.89
CA GLU A 273 0.79 -17.27 -0.45
C GLU A 273 -0.30 -16.51 0.33
N PRO A 274 -0.74 -15.29 -0.07
CA PRO A 274 -1.77 -14.57 0.67
C PRO A 274 -3.12 -15.32 0.70
N ALA A 275 -3.50 -15.98 -0.39
CA ALA A 275 -4.74 -16.76 -0.45
C ALA A 275 -4.66 -17.99 0.47
N THR A 276 -3.50 -18.67 0.47
CA THR A 276 -3.24 -19.81 1.37
C THR A 276 -3.34 -19.39 2.83
N LEU A 277 -2.75 -18.25 3.20
CA LEU A 277 -2.78 -17.72 4.56
C LEU A 277 -4.19 -17.30 4.98
N ARG A 278 -4.96 -16.68 4.08
CA ARG A 278 -6.35 -16.29 4.35
C ARG A 278 -7.29 -17.50 4.53
N ALA A 279 -6.99 -18.61 3.87
CA ALA A 279 -7.78 -19.84 3.99
C ALA A 279 -7.43 -20.66 5.24
N ALA A 280 -6.24 -20.49 5.81
CA ALA A 280 -5.78 -21.26 6.96
C ALA A 280 -6.36 -20.74 8.28
N THR A 281 -6.69 -21.64 9.21
CA THR A 281 -7.02 -21.29 10.61
C THR A 281 -5.75 -21.06 11.43
N THR A 282 -4.76 -21.93 11.21
CA THR A 282 -3.49 -21.95 11.93
C THR A 282 -2.35 -22.16 10.94
N VAL A 283 -1.25 -21.43 11.12
CA VAL A 283 -0.03 -21.55 10.31
C VAL A 283 1.15 -21.85 11.20
N VAL A 284 1.91 -22.88 10.86
CA VAL A 284 3.15 -23.27 11.54
C VAL A 284 4.33 -22.80 10.68
N VAL A 285 5.18 -21.98 11.24
CA VAL A 285 6.34 -21.38 10.55
C VAL A 285 7.58 -21.40 11.43
N ASP A 286 8.73 -21.28 10.80
CA ASP A 286 10.05 -21.14 11.45
C ASP A 286 10.68 -19.75 11.23
N ASP A 287 10.00 -18.89 10.48
CA ASP A 287 10.40 -17.51 10.19
C ASP A 287 9.40 -16.52 10.83
N PRO A 288 9.87 -15.60 11.68
CA PRO A 288 9.03 -14.56 12.27
C PRO A 288 8.30 -13.68 11.24
N ALA A 289 8.93 -13.39 10.10
CA ALA A 289 8.31 -12.58 9.05
C ALA A 289 7.12 -13.31 8.39
N LEU A 290 7.19 -14.63 8.24
CA LEU A 290 6.07 -15.44 7.79
C LEU A 290 4.95 -15.49 8.84
N ALA A 291 5.30 -15.53 10.14
CA ALA A 291 4.30 -15.43 11.20
C ALA A 291 3.51 -14.12 11.14
N ASP A 292 4.20 -12.99 10.93
CA ASP A 292 3.54 -11.68 10.78
C ASP A 292 2.62 -11.61 9.57
N ARG A 293 3.03 -12.17 8.42
CA ARG A 293 2.19 -12.27 7.22
C ARG A 293 0.94 -13.13 7.48
N ALA A 294 1.11 -14.27 8.17
CA ALA A 294 0.00 -15.16 8.51
C ALA A 294 -1.01 -14.45 9.42
N MET A 295 -0.53 -13.79 10.47
CA MET A 295 -1.37 -13.05 11.41
C MET A 295 -2.04 -11.85 10.74
N ALA A 296 -1.36 -11.11 9.88
CA ALA A 296 -1.96 -10.03 9.10
C ALA A 296 -3.09 -10.52 8.18
N CYS A 297 -3.03 -11.78 7.73
CA CYS A 297 -4.12 -12.45 7.00
C CYS A 297 -5.21 -13.03 7.92
N GLY A 298 -5.08 -12.92 9.25
CA GLY A 298 -6.03 -13.40 10.25
C GLY A 298 -5.87 -14.87 10.66
N ALA A 299 -4.82 -15.56 10.20
CA ALA A 299 -4.49 -16.88 10.70
C ALA A 299 -3.70 -16.78 12.01
N ARG A 300 -3.87 -17.73 12.93
CA ARG A 300 -3.06 -17.80 14.14
C ARG A 300 -1.72 -18.47 13.83
N ALA A 301 -0.61 -17.87 14.22
CA ALA A 301 0.72 -18.38 13.92
C ALA A 301 1.34 -19.14 15.09
N LEU A 302 1.96 -20.29 14.79
CA LEU A 302 2.84 -21.03 15.69
C LEU A 302 4.28 -20.94 15.14
N LEU A 303 5.14 -20.25 15.86
CA LEU A 303 6.54 -20.08 15.49
C LEU A 303 7.39 -21.21 16.07
N LEU A 304 8.03 -22.01 15.22
CA LEU A 304 8.98 -23.06 15.58
C LEU A 304 10.39 -22.48 15.52
N GLY A 305 10.99 -22.18 16.65
CA GLY A 305 12.35 -21.63 16.74
C GLY A 305 12.48 -20.75 17.95
N GLY A 306 13.66 -20.64 18.49
CA GLY A 306 13.91 -19.88 19.71
C GLY A 306 13.36 -18.46 19.62
N ALA A 307 12.92 -17.98 20.77
CA ALA A 307 12.70 -16.55 20.93
C ALA A 307 14.00 -15.83 20.49
N PRO A 308 13.92 -14.72 19.77
CA PRO A 308 15.09 -13.91 19.53
C PRO A 308 15.72 -13.58 20.89
N ASP A 309 17.05 -13.70 20.96
CA ASP A 309 17.84 -13.51 22.18
C ASP A 309 17.32 -12.34 23.03
N GLY A 310 17.10 -12.63 24.28
CA GLY A 310 16.71 -11.93 25.50
C GLY A 310 16.55 -10.42 25.61
N ASP A 311 16.61 -9.63 24.57
CA ASP A 311 16.56 -8.16 24.66
C ASP A 311 15.34 -7.50 23.94
N THR A 312 14.36 -8.30 23.52
CA THR A 312 13.18 -7.82 22.79
C THR A 312 11.93 -7.69 23.66
N ALA A 313 12.04 -7.66 24.98
CA ALA A 313 10.92 -7.42 25.89
C ALA A 313 10.34 -6.00 25.78
N ASP A 314 10.99 -5.09 25.03
CA ASP A 314 10.60 -3.68 24.93
C ASP A 314 10.33 -3.20 23.48
N THR A 315 10.35 -4.09 22.51
CA THR A 315 9.96 -3.72 21.14
C THR A 315 8.54 -4.17 20.88
N GLY A 316 7.53 -3.39 21.18
CA GLY A 316 6.07 -3.54 20.88
C GLY A 316 5.62 -4.60 19.86
N ARG A 317 6.29 -5.75 19.83
CA ARG A 317 6.00 -6.88 18.94
C ARG A 317 4.71 -7.55 19.38
N THR A 318 3.88 -7.84 18.45
CA THR A 318 2.56 -8.46 18.53
C THR A 318 2.47 -9.51 19.65
N PRO A 319 1.56 -9.33 20.64
CA PRO A 319 1.48 -10.19 21.83
C PRO A 319 1.02 -11.63 21.57
N ASP A 320 0.50 -11.94 20.38
CA ASP A 320 -0.19 -13.20 20.13
C ASP A 320 0.61 -14.27 19.36
N ARG A 321 1.89 -14.03 19.15
CA ARG A 321 2.76 -15.13 18.69
C ARG A 321 2.91 -16.15 19.83
N VAL A 322 2.62 -17.41 19.57
CA VAL A 322 2.97 -18.49 20.49
C VAL A 322 4.35 -19.00 20.10
N PRO A 323 5.44 -18.49 20.69
CA PRO A 323 6.78 -19.01 20.40
C PRO A 323 6.91 -20.37 21.10
N VAL A 324 7.34 -21.37 20.36
CA VAL A 324 7.85 -22.61 20.94
C VAL A 324 9.36 -22.53 20.90
N ASP A 325 9.99 -22.46 22.05
CA ASP A 325 11.45 -22.39 22.19
C ASP A 325 12.12 -23.59 21.49
N ALA A 326 13.02 -23.33 20.56
CA ALA A 326 13.74 -24.37 19.83
C ALA A 326 14.62 -25.24 20.74
N SER A 327 15.10 -24.71 21.87
CA SER A 327 15.85 -25.48 22.87
C SER A 327 14.96 -26.42 23.69
N ALA A 328 13.66 -26.13 23.77
CA ALA A 328 12.61 -26.92 24.44
C ALA A 328 11.83 -27.84 23.49
N LEU A 329 12.22 -27.94 22.21
CA LEU A 329 11.53 -28.75 21.19
C LEU A 329 11.67 -30.26 21.46
N SER A 330 11.09 -30.72 22.57
CA SER A 330 10.58 -32.08 22.64
C SER A 330 9.33 -32.18 21.77
N SER A 331 9.12 -33.31 21.12
CA SER A 331 7.93 -33.59 20.31
C SER A 331 6.60 -33.27 21.03
N GLY A 332 6.59 -33.38 22.35
CA GLY A 332 5.45 -33.06 23.20
C GLY A 332 5.12 -31.57 23.23
N ALA A 333 6.08 -30.69 23.41
CA ALA A 333 5.83 -29.25 23.54
C ALA A 333 5.25 -28.62 22.26
N ALA A 334 5.69 -29.08 21.09
CA ALA A 334 5.14 -28.58 19.83
C ALA A 334 3.75 -29.14 19.52
N ALA A 335 3.50 -30.40 19.86
CA ALA A 335 2.16 -30.97 19.73
C ALA A 335 1.15 -30.27 20.68
N GLU A 336 1.58 -29.96 21.92
CA GLU A 336 0.78 -29.16 22.86
C GLU A 336 0.57 -27.72 22.35
N GLY A 337 1.62 -27.08 21.80
CA GLY A 337 1.52 -25.77 21.18
C GLY A 337 0.53 -25.77 20.03
N LEU A 338 0.63 -26.74 19.13
CA LEU A 338 -0.29 -26.89 18.01
C LEU A 338 -1.72 -27.15 18.47
N ALA A 339 -1.91 -28.04 19.44
CA ALA A 339 -3.23 -28.32 20.02
C ALA A 339 -3.87 -27.06 20.64
N ARG A 340 -3.07 -26.23 21.33
CA ARG A 340 -3.51 -24.98 21.93
C ARG A 340 -3.94 -23.96 20.86
N VAL A 341 -3.13 -23.77 19.84
CA VAL A 341 -3.41 -22.83 18.75
C VAL A 341 -4.63 -23.28 17.94
N ARG A 342 -4.78 -24.59 17.69
CA ARG A 342 -6.00 -25.16 17.05
C ARG A 342 -7.26 -24.93 17.89
N ALA A 343 -7.17 -25.10 19.21
CA ALA A 343 -8.31 -24.90 20.09
C ALA A 343 -8.75 -23.41 20.15
N ALA A 344 -7.81 -22.49 20.00
CA ALA A 344 -8.09 -21.05 19.94
C ALA A 344 -8.73 -20.63 18.60
N GLY A 345 -8.55 -21.41 17.51
CA GLY A 345 -9.06 -21.07 16.19
C GLY A 345 -8.32 -19.92 15.51
N PRO A 346 -8.91 -19.30 14.45
CA PRO A 346 -8.34 -18.12 13.80
C PRO A 346 -8.37 -16.91 14.77
N LEU A 347 -7.67 -15.83 14.40
CA LEU A 347 -7.73 -14.59 15.16
C LEU A 347 -9.16 -14.03 15.17
N SER A 348 -9.63 -13.60 16.34
CA SER A 348 -10.86 -12.81 16.45
C SER A 348 -10.69 -11.44 15.78
N SER A 349 -11.79 -10.72 15.52
CA SER A 349 -11.73 -9.38 14.92
C SER A 349 -10.90 -8.40 15.77
N GLU A 350 -11.00 -8.50 17.10
CA GLU A 350 -10.24 -7.66 18.02
C GLU A 350 -8.74 -8.01 18.00
N GLU A 351 -8.39 -9.29 18.13
CA GLU A 351 -7.01 -9.76 18.02
C GLU A 351 -6.39 -9.37 16.67
N LEU A 352 -7.16 -9.53 15.58
CA LEU A 352 -6.70 -9.16 14.24
C LEU A 352 -6.43 -7.65 14.11
N ARG A 353 -7.31 -6.80 14.68
CA ARG A 353 -7.08 -5.35 14.72
C ARG A 353 -5.80 -4.99 15.48
N LEU A 354 -5.56 -5.61 16.65
CA LEU A 354 -4.34 -5.39 17.42
C LEU A 354 -3.10 -5.80 16.63
N VAL A 355 -3.13 -6.96 15.96
CA VAL A 355 -2.04 -7.42 15.09
C VAL A 355 -1.80 -6.44 13.94
N LEU A 356 -2.86 -6.03 13.24
CA LEU A 356 -2.75 -5.10 12.12
C LEU A 356 -2.21 -3.74 12.54
N ARG A 357 -2.62 -3.20 13.69
CA ARG A 357 -2.06 -1.96 14.27
C ARG A 357 -0.57 -2.10 14.52
N SER A 358 -0.16 -3.18 15.20
CA SER A 358 1.25 -3.43 15.47
C SER A 358 2.07 -3.52 14.19
N VAL A 359 1.63 -4.35 13.23
CA VAL A 359 2.32 -4.50 11.93
C VAL A 359 2.35 -3.16 11.18
N PHE A 360 1.24 -2.42 11.14
CA PHE A 360 1.17 -1.12 10.46
C PHE A 360 2.16 -0.12 11.03
N LEU A 361 2.32 -0.06 12.35
CA LEU A 361 3.18 0.91 13.02
C LEU A 361 4.67 0.52 12.96
N THR A 362 5.01 -0.79 12.98
CA THR A 362 6.39 -1.23 13.18
C THR A 362 6.98 -2.04 12.03
N ASP A 363 6.22 -2.98 11.46
CA ASP A 363 6.74 -4.02 10.57
C ASP A 363 6.22 -3.94 9.13
N ALA A 364 5.30 -3.02 8.84
CA ALA A 364 4.83 -2.84 7.47
C ALA A 364 5.94 -2.32 6.55
N THR A 365 5.90 -2.73 5.28
CA THR A 365 6.93 -2.40 4.29
C THR A 365 7.33 -0.92 4.23
N PRO A 366 6.43 0.09 4.22
CA PRO A 366 6.86 1.48 4.16
C PRO A 366 7.62 1.94 5.40
N VAL A 367 7.33 1.38 6.58
CA VAL A 367 8.02 1.70 7.85
C VAL A 367 9.43 1.08 7.84
N ARG A 368 9.52 -0.20 7.52
CA ARG A 368 10.82 -0.90 7.42
C ARG A 368 11.71 -0.27 6.36
N LEU A 369 11.12 0.09 5.22
CA LEU A 369 11.87 0.74 4.15
C LEU A 369 12.37 2.13 4.58
N ALA A 370 11.56 2.92 5.30
CA ALA A 370 12.00 4.21 5.85
C ALA A 370 13.13 4.04 6.89
N ASP A 371 13.05 3.02 7.74
CA ASP A 371 14.10 2.70 8.71
C ASP A 371 15.40 2.29 8.01
N ILE A 372 15.34 1.38 7.04
CA ILE A 372 16.50 0.93 6.26
C ILE A 372 17.16 2.11 5.54
N LEU A 373 16.36 2.91 4.84
CA LEU A 373 16.85 4.08 4.10
C LEU A 373 17.35 5.19 5.03
N GLY A 374 16.80 5.30 6.24
CA GLY A 374 17.24 6.27 7.26
C GLY A 374 18.61 5.98 7.86
N ARG A 375 19.15 4.77 7.66
CA ARG A 375 20.49 4.37 8.15
C ARG A 375 21.63 4.70 7.18
N VAL A 376 21.34 5.22 6.00
CA VAL A 376 22.32 5.62 4.99
C VAL A 376 22.22 7.10 4.69
N ASP A 377 23.37 7.70 4.33
CA ASP A 377 23.43 9.11 3.95
C ASP A 377 23.04 9.29 2.49
N PHE A 378 22.09 10.17 2.24
CA PHE A 378 21.69 10.57 0.90
C PHE A 378 22.43 11.82 0.45
N ALA A 379 22.76 11.91 -0.83
CA ALA A 379 23.35 13.11 -1.40
C ALA A 379 22.40 14.33 -1.25
N PRO A 380 22.93 15.54 -1.05
CA PRO A 380 22.10 16.76 -1.03
C PRO A 380 21.25 16.88 -2.31
N GLY A 381 19.94 17.00 -2.15
CA GLY A 381 19.00 17.07 -3.27
C GLY A 381 18.38 15.75 -3.71
N SER A 382 18.82 14.62 -3.15
CA SER A 382 18.12 13.34 -3.26
C SER A 382 16.80 13.36 -2.47
N GLY A 383 15.95 12.38 -2.74
CA GLY A 383 14.69 12.23 -2.00
C GLY A 383 14.90 11.97 -0.49
N SER A 384 13.86 12.18 0.30
CA SER A 384 13.89 11.90 1.75
C SER A 384 13.78 10.40 2.03
N PRO A 385 14.53 9.82 2.98
CA PRO A 385 14.35 8.45 3.46
C PRO A 385 12.89 8.14 3.85
N SER A 386 12.20 9.12 4.45
CA SER A 386 10.79 9.00 4.83
C SER A 386 9.80 9.14 3.68
N ALA A 387 10.25 9.26 2.43
CA ALA A 387 9.36 9.37 1.28
C ALA A 387 8.41 8.16 1.13
N SER A 388 8.84 6.96 1.56
CA SER A 388 7.99 5.77 1.61
C SER A 388 6.78 5.92 2.53
N LEU A 389 6.85 6.78 3.57
CA LEU A 389 5.75 7.05 4.50
C LEU A 389 4.78 8.12 3.98
N ARG A 390 5.09 8.84 2.90
CA ARG A 390 4.21 9.89 2.38
C ARG A 390 2.83 9.39 1.97
N ILE A 391 2.75 8.15 1.49
CA ILE A 391 1.47 7.54 1.11
C ILE A 391 0.51 7.39 2.31
N ARG A 392 1.04 7.39 3.54
CA ARG A 392 0.30 7.27 4.80
C ARG A 392 0.01 8.62 5.46
N GLN A 393 0.53 9.73 4.93
CA GLN A 393 0.27 11.05 5.52
C GLN A 393 -1.21 11.38 5.46
N VAL A 394 -1.72 11.92 6.58
CA VAL A 394 -3.12 12.30 6.73
C VAL A 394 -3.22 13.74 7.24
N SER A 395 -4.06 14.53 6.60
CA SER A 395 -4.51 15.82 7.08
C SER A 395 -5.82 15.61 7.83
N VAL A 396 -5.90 16.05 9.08
CA VAL A 396 -7.15 15.99 9.84
C VAL A 396 -7.93 17.28 9.60
N THR A 397 -9.21 17.15 9.23
CA THR A 397 -10.12 18.29 9.07
C THR A 397 -11.19 18.27 10.14
N ALA A 398 -11.44 19.40 10.78
CA ALA A 398 -12.47 19.56 11.80
C ALA A 398 -13.12 20.95 11.71
N VAL A 399 -14.32 21.08 12.25
CA VAL A 399 -15.06 22.35 12.33
C VAL A 399 -15.53 22.53 13.79
N PRO A 400 -14.60 22.85 14.73
CA PRO A 400 -14.98 23.14 16.11
C PRO A 400 -15.77 24.45 16.18
N THR A 401 -16.85 24.48 16.96
CA THR A 401 -17.75 25.63 17.06
C THR A 401 -17.54 26.45 18.34
N ASP A 402 -16.98 25.83 19.37
CA ASP A 402 -16.80 26.42 20.69
C ASP A 402 -15.57 25.83 21.43
N ASP A 403 -15.28 26.32 22.63
CA ASP A 403 -14.15 25.84 23.42
C ASP A 403 -14.30 24.39 23.86
N ILE A 404 -15.52 23.91 24.13
CA ILE A 404 -15.76 22.55 24.60
C ILE A 404 -15.44 21.56 23.48
N THR A 405 -16.00 21.77 22.28
CA THR A 405 -15.76 20.94 21.11
C THR A 405 -14.31 21.01 20.64
N SER A 406 -13.68 22.19 20.75
CA SER A 406 -12.27 22.37 20.37
C SER A 406 -11.31 21.66 21.34
N LEU A 407 -11.58 21.67 22.64
CA LEU A 407 -10.78 20.97 23.65
C LEU A 407 -10.93 19.45 23.50
N ALA A 408 -12.15 18.95 23.33
CA ALA A 408 -12.38 17.52 23.08
C ALA A 408 -11.64 17.06 21.81
N PHE A 409 -11.72 17.83 20.72
CA PHE A 409 -10.96 17.56 19.50
C PHE A 409 -9.45 17.55 19.75
N ALA A 410 -8.93 18.53 20.52
CA ALA A 410 -7.50 18.59 20.83
C ALA A 410 -7.05 17.40 21.68
N ASP A 411 -7.85 16.98 22.67
CA ASP A 411 -7.57 15.81 23.49
C ASP A 411 -7.51 14.53 22.63
N ASP A 412 -8.46 14.37 21.73
CA ASP A 412 -8.50 13.22 20.83
C ASP A 412 -7.28 13.16 19.89
N ILE A 413 -6.90 14.30 19.31
CA ILE A 413 -5.75 14.36 18.40
C ILE A 413 -4.44 14.06 19.13
N LEU A 414 -4.27 14.60 20.34
CA LEU A 414 -3.05 14.42 21.13
C LEU A 414 -2.90 12.99 21.68
N LYS A 415 -3.99 12.24 21.76
CA LYS A 415 -3.98 10.81 22.15
C LYS A 415 -3.71 9.86 20.97
N GLN A 416 -3.79 10.34 19.72
CA GLN A 416 -3.63 9.43 18.57
C GLN A 416 -2.26 8.78 18.57
N GLU A 417 -2.22 7.45 18.41
CA GLU A 417 -0.99 6.65 18.25
C GLU A 417 -0.26 7.01 16.95
N TYR A 418 -1.02 7.36 15.92
CA TYR A 418 -0.50 7.83 14.63
C TYR A 418 -0.74 9.34 14.51
N ALA A 419 0.33 10.13 14.56
CA ALA A 419 0.23 11.58 14.48
C ALA A 419 -0.19 12.06 13.08
N PRO A 420 -1.16 12.98 12.96
CA PRO A 420 -1.48 13.61 11.69
C PRO A 420 -0.33 14.49 11.19
N ALA A 421 -0.18 14.57 9.86
CA ALA A 421 0.81 15.44 9.25
C ALA A 421 0.47 16.94 9.42
N GLU A 422 -0.81 17.25 9.42
CA GLU A 422 -1.34 18.60 9.61
C GLU A 422 -2.81 18.57 10.03
N ILE A 423 -3.27 19.69 10.58
CA ILE A 423 -4.67 19.94 10.87
C ILE A 423 -5.15 21.11 10.01
N VAL A 424 -6.32 20.95 9.37
CA VAL A 424 -6.93 21.98 8.53
C VAL A 424 -8.28 22.40 9.13
N LEU A 425 -8.41 23.67 9.49
CA LEU A 425 -9.57 24.22 10.19
C LEU A 425 -10.16 25.41 9.40
N PRO A 426 -11.44 25.76 9.60
CA PRO A 426 -11.97 27.01 9.09
C PRO A 426 -11.31 28.23 9.73
N ASP A 427 -11.31 29.36 9.02
CA ASP A 427 -10.87 30.65 9.57
C ASP A 427 -11.78 31.11 10.72
N GLY A 428 -11.20 31.85 11.65
CA GLY A 428 -11.95 32.40 12.80
C GLY A 428 -11.99 31.53 14.06
N VAL A 429 -11.44 30.28 14.02
CA VAL A 429 -11.37 29.37 15.18
C VAL A 429 -10.08 29.51 16.00
N ASP A 430 -9.17 30.40 15.61
CA ASP A 430 -7.85 30.57 16.23
C ASP A 430 -7.91 30.99 17.72
N HIS A 431 -9.03 31.55 18.13
CA HIS A 431 -9.27 31.98 19.51
C HIS A 431 -9.69 30.85 20.45
N LEU A 432 -10.06 29.69 19.91
CA LEU A 432 -10.54 28.56 20.70
C LEU A 432 -9.41 27.89 21.48
N ALA A 433 -9.69 27.52 22.73
CA ALA A 433 -8.70 26.97 23.66
C ALA A 433 -8.04 25.69 23.15
N GLY A 434 -8.80 24.76 22.53
CA GLY A 434 -8.27 23.54 21.96
C GLY A 434 -7.32 23.81 20.79
N VAL A 435 -7.62 24.80 19.94
CA VAL A 435 -6.75 25.19 18.80
C VAL A 435 -5.42 25.74 19.31
N ALA A 436 -5.46 26.58 20.36
CA ALA A 436 -4.26 27.09 21.01
C ALA A 436 -3.39 25.94 21.59
N ARG A 437 -4.03 24.93 22.19
CA ARG A 437 -3.36 23.76 22.75
C ARG A 437 -2.67 22.90 21.67
N LEU A 438 -3.35 22.63 20.56
CA LEU A 438 -2.77 21.91 19.42
C LEU A 438 -1.56 22.65 18.82
N ARG A 439 -1.66 23.99 18.72
CA ARG A 439 -0.55 24.83 18.26
C ARG A 439 0.64 24.76 19.23
N SER A 440 0.40 24.78 20.53
CA SER A 440 1.46 24.66 21.53
C SER A 440 2.11 23.28 21.55
N ALA A 441 1.40 22.24 21.12
CA ALA A 441 1.95 20.90 20.92
C ALA A 441 2.79 20.78 19.63
N GLY A 442 2.89 21.83 18.81
CA GLY A 442 3.74 21.86 17.62
C GLY A 442 3.14 21.17 16.39
N ILE A 443 1.85 20.83 16.39
CA ILE A 443 1.21 20.20 15.24
C ILE A 443 1.02 21.27 14.14
N PRO A 444 1.44 21.00 12.89
CA PRO A 444 1.24 21.92 11.77
C PRO A 444 -0.25 22.19 11.55
N MET A 445 -0.62 23.47 11.42
CA MET A 445 -2.01 23.86 11.26
C MET A 445 -2.19 24.82 10.10
N ARG A 446 -3.32 24.67 9.39
CA ARG A 446 -3.77 25.60 8.33
C ARG A 446 -5.18 26.05 8.60
N THR A 447 -5.46 27.31 8.30
CA THR A 447 -6.82 27.88 8.35
C THR A 447 -7.29 28.24 6.96
N VAL A 448 -8.57 28.01 6.70
CA VAL A 448 -9.21 28.15 5.39
C VAL A 448 -10.32 29.19 5.47
N ARG A 449 -10.25 30.24 4.65
CA ARG A 449 -11.25 31.31 4.59
C ARG A 449 -12.47 30.90 3.79
N GLY A 450 -13.62 31.42 4.18
CA GLY A 450 -14.88 31.27 3.42
C GLY A 450 -15.45 29.87 3.45
N VAL A 451 -15.11 29.07 4.46
CA VAL A 451 -15.75 27.78 4.72
C VAL A 451 -17.14 28.08 5.26
N ASP A 452 -18.17 27.58 4.60
CA ASP A 452 -19.53 27.63 5.12
C ASP A 452 -19.64 26.63 6.28
N THR A 453 -19.59 27.17 7.49
CA THR A 453 -19.70 26.40 8.73
C THR A 453 -21.15 26.19 9.16
N ASN A 454 -22.13 26.74 8.40
CA ASN A 454 -23.52 26.49 8.70
C ASN A 454 -23.78 25.00 8.52
N ALA A 455 -24.24 24.40 9.60
CA ALA A 455 -24.58 22.99 9.61
C ALA A 455 -25.75 22.73 8.69
N ASP A 456 -25.68 21.65 7.91
CA ASP A 456 -26.87 21.06 7.29
C ASP A 456 -27.88 20.70 8.39
N ALA A 457 -29.14 20.39 8.01
CA ALA A 457 -30.26 20.19 8.94
C ALA A 457 -29.97 19.17 10.10
N GLY A 458 -28.82 18.50 10.10
CA GLY A 458 -28.34 17.55 11.12
C GLY A 458 -27.22 18.08 12.03
N GLY A 459 -26.81 19.36 11.93
CA GLY A 459 -25.77 19.92 12.82
C GLY A 459 -24.33 19.63 12.43
N ALA A 460 -24.08 18.86 11.36
CA ALA A 460 -22.73 18.53 10.87
C ALA A 460 -22.36 19.36 9.65
N PRO A 461 -21.05 19.67 9.43
CA PRO A 461 -20.59 20.35 8.23
C PRO A 461 -20.94 19.57 6.97
N GLY A 462 -21.48 20.25 5.95
CA GLY A 462 -21.83 19.65 4.68
C GLY A 462 -20.62 19.31 3.80
N PRO A 463 -20.83 18.55 2.70
CA PRO A 463 -19.75 18.15 1.77
C PRO A 463 -18.98 19.33 1.17
N ALA A 464 -19.62 20.49 1.01
CA ALA A 464 -18.98 21.70 0.50
C ALA A 464 -17.93 22.24 1.49
N ALA A 465 -18.22 22.22 2.79
CA ALA A 465 -17.28 22.60 3.83
C ALA A 465 -16.07 21.67 3.86
N TRP A 466 -16.28 20.37 3.85
CA TRP A 466 -15.21 19.37 3.78
C TRP A 466 -14.36 19.54 2.52
N ALA A 467 -14.98 19.79 1.37
CA ALA A 467 -14.25 20.04 0.13
C ALA A 467 -13.40 21.31 0.20
N ALA A 468 -13.90 22.37 0.83
CA ALA A 468 -13.15 23.60 1.02
C ALA A 468 -11.92 23.37 1.88
N LEU A 469 -12.05 22.66 3.00
CA LEU A 469 -10.93 22.29 3.86
C LEU A 469 -9.93 21.39 3.13
N ALA A 470 -10.41 20.37 2.41
CA ALA A 470 -9.56 19.42 1.68
C ALA A 470 -8.77 20.08 0.53
N ARG A 471 -9.19 21.24 -0.01
CA ARG A 471 -8.42 21.94 -1.05
C ARG A 471 -7.07 22.45 -0.52
N GLU A 472 -7.02 22.80 0.75
CA GLU A 472 -5.80 23.28 1.42
C GLU A 472 -4.98 22.14 2.05
N ALA A 473 -5.54 20.94 2.17
CA ALA A 473 -4.83 19.77 2.68
C ALA A 473 -3.70 19.38 1.72
N THR A 474 -2.53 19.04 2.27
CA THR A 474 -1.34 18.63 1.49
C THR A 474 -1.10 17.14 1.48
N SER A 475 -1.69 16.41 2.44
CA SER A 475 -1.57 14.97 2.55
C SER A 475 -2.43 14.23 1.51
N PRO A 476 -2.07 13.01 1.11
CA PRO A 476 -2.87 12.18 0.21
C PRO A 476 -4.21 11.74 0.81
N TRP A 477 -4.31 11.75 2.14
CA TRP A 477 -5.51 11.38 2.88
C TRP A 477 -6.03 12.54 3.70
N VAL A 478 -7.36 12.60 3.83
CA VAL A 478 -8.08 13.50 4.73
C VAL A 478 -8.92 12.67 5.68
N ALA A 479 -8.71 12.86 6.98
CA ALA A 479 -9.61 12.35 8.02
C ALA A 479 -10.66 13.42 8.36
N LEU A 480 -11.92 13.04 8.31
CA LEU A 480 -13.07 13.91 8.56
C LEU A 480 -13.50 13.76 10.03
N TRP A 481 -13.06 14.69 10.88
CA TRP A 481 -13.28 14.60 12.32
C TRP A 481 -14.65 15.16 12.71
N ARG A 482 -15.61 14.28 12.96
CA ARG A 482 -17.01 14.65 13.23
C ARG A 482 -17.44 14.39 14.66
N ALA A 483 -16.80 13.45 15.33
CA ALA A 483 -17.13 12.98 16.67
C ALA A 483 -15.86 12.62 17.43
N PRO A 484 -15.91 12.48 18.76
CA PRO A 484 -14.80 11.94 19.54
C PRO A 484 -14.34 10.59 19.03
N ARG A 485 -13.02 10.35 19.09
CA ARG A 485 -12.37 9.15 18.55
C ARG A 485 -11.37 8.56 19.54
N GLY A 486 -11.26 7.25 19.57
CA GLY A 486 -10.24 6.54 20.35
C GLY A 486 -8.81 6.79 19.84
N ALA A 487 -7.80 6.44 20.66
CA ALA A 487 -6.39 6.68 20.38
C ALA A 487 -5.86 5.98 19.10
N ALA A 488 -6.40 4.82 18.75
CA ALA A 488 -5.99 4.05 17.59
C ALA A 488 -6.74 4.40 16.30
N PHE A 489 -7.64 5.38 16.32
CA PHE A 489 -8.53 5.66 15.19
C PHE A 489 -7.79 5.92 13.87
N LEU A 490 -6.81 6.84 13.85
CA LEU A 490 -6.06 7.13 12.63
C LEU A 490 -5.25 5.91 12.15
N THR A 491 -4.70 5.13 13.07
CA THR A 491 -4.00 3.89 12.77
C THR A 491 -4.91 2.89 12.06
N ASP A 492 -6.11 2.66 12.59
CA ASP A 492 -7.06 1.69 12.06
C ASP A 492 -7.56 2.06 10.67
N VAL A 493 -8.00 3.30 10.47
CA VAL A 493 -8.54 3.73 9.16
C VAL A 493 -7.47 3.80 8.06
N LEU A 494 -6.23 4.20 8.40
CA LEU A 494 -5.12 4.21 7.45
C LEU A 494 -4.64 2.79 7.13
N CYS A 495 -4.56 1.91 8.14
CA CYS A 495 -4.23 0.50 7.95
C CYS A 495 -5.27 -0.19 7.06
N ALA A 496 -6.56 0.01 7.33
CA ALA A 496 -7.64 -0.52 6.51
C ALA A 496 -7.57 -0.03 5.05
N ALA A 497 -7.27 1.26 4.85
CA ALA A 497 -7.08 1.83 3.52
C ALA A 497 -5.88 1.22 2.78
N GLU A 498 -4.75 1.01 3.47
CA GLU A 498 -3.56 0.38 2.90
C GLU A 498 -3.81 -1.10 2.54
N CYS A 499 -4.44 -1.85 3.43
CA CYS A 499 -4.79 -3.25 3.23
C CYS A 499 -5.71 -3.46 2.02
N SER A 500 -6.72 -2.61 1.87
CA SER A 500 -7.77 -2.77 0.87
C SER A 500 -7.49 -2.07 -0.45
N GLY A 501 -6.63 -1.04 -0.44
CA GLY A 501 -6.52 -0.09 -1.54
C GLY A 501 -7.81 0.70 -1.78
N ALA A 502 -8.67 0.86 -0.77
CA ALA A 502 -9.88 1.66 -0.86
C ALA A 502 -9.56 3.16 -1.02
N ASP A 503 -10.48 3.90 -1.62
CA ASP A 503 -10.38 5.36 -1.74
C ASP A 503 -11.01 6.09 -0.56
N ALA A 504 -11.87 5.39 0.20
CA ALA A 504 -12.41 5.88 1.46
C ALA A 504 -12.78 4.73 2.39
N VAL A 505 -12.69 5.00 3.71
CA VAL A 505 -12.96 4.06 4.80
C VAL A 505 -13.88 4.73 5.81
N GLY A 506 -14.83 3.99 6.36
CA GLY A 506 -15.74 4.46 7.40
C GLY A 506 -16.86 3.47 7.64
N PRO A 507 -17.76 3.70 8.60
CA PRO A 507 -18.89 2.83 8.85
C PRO A 507 -19.82 2.72 7.63
N ALA A 508 -20.36 1.53 7.39
CA ALA A 508 -21.33 1.30 6.34
C ALA A 508 -22.62 2.10 6.62
N VAL A 509 -23.17 2.69 5.57
CA VAL A 509 -24.48 3.37 5.65
C VAL A 509 -25.51 2.54 4.90
N PRO A 510 -26.67 2.24 5.49
CA PRO A 510 -27.75 1.57 4.79
C PRO A 510 -28.14 2.34 3.52
N TRP A 511 -28.28 1.65 2.41
CA TRP A 511 -28.53 2.21 1.06
C TRP A 511 -29.81 3.10 0.95
N TRP A 512 -30.77 3.00 1.87
CA TRP A 512 -32.09 3.69 1.82
C TRP A 512 -32.10 5.13 2.35
N GLY A 513 -31.00 5.71 2.72
CA GLY A 513 -30.93 6.94 3.50
C GLY A 513 -31.06 8.25 2.76
N SER A 514 -31.33 8.34 1.46
CA SER A 514 -31.52 9.64 0.79
C SER A 514 -32.98 9.84 0.33
N GLY A 515 -33.89 10.17 1.25
CA GLY A 515 -35.14 10.84 0.90
C GLY A 515 -36.45 10.06 1.01
N ALA A 516 -36.51 8.94 1.73
CA ALA A 516 -37.77 8.36 2.12
C ALA A 516 -37.91 8.46 3.64
N SER A 517 -38.82 9.32 4.11
CA SER A 517 -39.33 9.25 5.47
C SER A 517 -39.73 7.82 5.75
N ALA A 518 -39.10 7.22 6.75
CA ALA A 518 -39.47 5.89 7.23
C ALA A 518 -40.94 5.90 7.64
N SER A 519 -41.80 5.43 6.75
CA SER A 519 -43.11 4.93 7.14
C SER A 519 -42.86 3.59 7.85
N ALA A 520 -43.03 3.60 9.15
CA ALA A 520 -43.03 2.43 9.99
C ALA A 520 -44.20 1.51 9.55
N ASP A 521 -43.89 0.56 8.67
CA ASP A 521 -44.72 -0.64 8.51
C ASP A 521 -43.85 -1.80 8.01
N GLY A 522 -43.61 -2.67 8.94
CA GLY A 522 -43.46 -4.12 8.88
C GLY A 522 -42.74 -4.77 7.73
N ASP A 523 -41.49 -5.12 7.89
CA ASP A 523 -41.06 -6.50 7.69
C ASP A 523 -39.64 -6.73 8.27
N GLY A 524 -39.50 -7.66 9.19
CA GLY A 524 -38.26 -7.97 9.93
C GLY A 524 -37.10 -8.51 9.07
N ARG A 525 -37.10 -8.31 7.74
CA ARG A 525 -36.01 -8.67 6.84
C ARG A 525 -34.95 -7.57 6.69
N ALA A 526 -35.31 -6.32 6.91
CA ALA A 526 -34.36 -5.21 6.82
C ALA A 526 -33.36 -5.23 7.99
N SER A 527 -33.82 -5.57 9.18
CA SER A 527 -33.02 -5.66 10.41
C SER A 527 -31.91 -6.73 10.33
N ALA A 528 -32.19 -7.89 9.74
CA ALA A 528 -31.20 -8.98 9.68
C ALA A 528 -30.06 -8.74 8.67
N LEU A 529 -30.27 -7.92 7.64
CA LEU A 529 -29.24 -7.50 6.70
C LEU A 529 -28.38 -6.35 7.27
N ASP A 530 -28.97 -5.46 8.07
CA ASP A 530 -28.27 -4.37 8.74
C ASP A 530 -27.36 -4.90 9.86
N ASP A 531 -27.83 -5.89 10.64
CA ASP A 531 -27.02 -6.56 11.67
C ASP A 531 -25.86 -7.36 11.05
N ALA A 532 -26.07 -8.03 9.91
CA ALA A 532 -25.03 -8.79 9.22
C ALA A 532 -23.93 -7.91 8.58
N VAL A 533 -24.26 -6.66 8.19
CA VAL A 533 -23.29 -5.70 7.64
C VAL A 533 -22.56 -4.97 8.77
N ALA A 534 -23.20 -4.77 9.91
CA ALA A 534 -22.58 -4.12 11.06
C ALA A 534 -21.46 -4.96 11.72
N ASP A 535 -21.55 -6.30 11.61
CA ASP A 535 -20.57 -7.22 12.20
C ASP A 535 -19.39 -7.58 11.27
N GLN A 536 -19.39 -7.14 10.00
CA GLN A 536 -18.33 -7.48 9.06
C GLN A 536 -17.33 -6.34 8.90
N ASP A 537 -16.15 -6.49 9.50
CA ASP A 537 -14.98 -5.65 9.21
C ASP A 537 -14.40 -5.94 7.80
N TYR A 538 -13.86 -4.92 7.18
CA TYR A 538 -13.10 -5.01 5.92
C TYR A 538 -13.91 -5.45 4.69
N VAL A 539 -15.16 -5.04 4.58
CA VAL A 539 -16.03 -5.37 3.44
C VAL A 539 -16.19 -4.17 2.50
N PHE A 540 -16.07 -4.39 1.20
CA PHE A 540 -16.40 -3.37 0.21
C PHE A 540 -17.90 -3.17 0.11
N VAL A 541 -18.33 -1.91 0.21
CA VAL A 541 -19.74 -1.51 0.25
C VAL A 541 -20.05 -0.43 -0.79
N SER A 542 -21.33 -0.18 -1.03
CA SER A 542 -21.79 0.84 -1.97
C SER A 542 -21.83 2.25 -1.38
N ALA A 543 -21.95 2.40 -0.07
CA ALA A 543 -21.99 3.67 0.63
C ALA A 543 -21.42 3.56 2.04
N ILE A 544 -20.72 4.60 2.47
CA ILE A 544 -20.16 4.75 3.82
C ILE A 544 -20.41 6.16 4.32
N GLU A 545 -20.33 6.33 5.63
CA GLU A 545 -20.04 7.60 6.27
C GLU A 545 -18.52 7.73 6.39
N PRO A 546 -17.86 8.54 5.53
CA PRO A 546 -16.41 8.48 5.44
C PRO A 546 -15.74 9.08 6.68
N ASP A 547 -14.91 8.31 7.33
CA ASP A 547 -13.99 8.74 8.38
C ASP A 547 -12.64 9.16 7.80
N LEU A 548 -12.17 8.43 6.77
CA LEU A 548 -10.97 8.70 6.00
C LEU A 548 -11.30 8.63 4.51
N ALA A 549 -10.77 9.54 3.73
CA ALA A 549 -10.87 9.48 2.27
C ALA A 549 -9.64 10.06 1.56
N ARG A 550 -9.44 9.66 0.31
CA ARG A 550 -8.46 10.31 -0.58
C ARG A 550 -8.77 11.80 -0.69
N THR A 551 -7.78 12.64 -0.47
CA THR A 551 -7.92 14.11 -0.53
C THR A 551 -8.57 14.57 -1.84
N GLU A 552 -8.16 13.98 -2.97
CA GLU A 552 -8.73 14.28 -4.28
C GLU A 552 -10.22 13.92 -4.41
N LEU A 553 -10.67 12.88 -3.71
CA LEU A 553 -12.08 12.49 -3.69
C LEU A 553 -12.93 13.52 -2.93
N VAL A 554 -12.46 13.97 -1.75
CA VAL A 554 -13.14 14.97 -0.93
C VAL A 554 -13.17 16.34 -1.62
N ARG A 555 -12.10 16.73 -2.29
CA ARG A 555 -11.99 18.00 -3.05
C ARG A 555 -13.06 18.18 -4.09
N ARG A 556 -13.63 17.10 -4.63
CA ARG A 556 -14.72 17.15 -5.61
C ARG A 556 -16.02 17.68 -5.05
N GLY A 557 -16.19 17.72 -3.74
CA GLY A 557 -17.40 18.22 -3.06
C GLY A 557 -18.65 17.40 -3.31
N LEU A 558 -18.50 16.14 -3.75
CA LEU A 558 -19.62 15.23 -3.98
C LEU A 558 -20.12 14.65 -2.66
N GLN A 559 -21.41 14.37 -2.58
CA GLN A 559 -21.99 13.63 -1.47
C GLN A 559 -21.34 12.23 -1.36
N PRO A 560 -20.94 11.78 -0.16
CA PRO A 560 -20.31 10.48 0.02
C PRO A 560 -21.11 9.31 -0.54
N GLY A 561 -22.44 9.35 -0.44
CA GLY A 561 -23.33 8.32 -0.97
C GLY A 561 -23.31 8.12 -2.50
N VAL A 562 -22.68 9.04 -3.27
CA VAL A 562 -22.51 8.88 -4.72
C VAL A 562 -21.07 8.56 -5.14
N TRP A 563 -20.12 8.50 -4.22
CA TRP A 563 -18.70 8.29 -4.54
C TRP A 563 -18.47 6.99 -5.30
N ASN A 564 -19.14 5.90 -4.92
CA ASN A 564 -19.04 4.62 -5.61
C ASN A 564 -19.47 4.73 -7.09
N ARG A 565 -20.52 5.50 -7.40
CA ARG A 565 -20.98 5.74 -8.78
C ARG A 565 -19.93 6.50 -9.63
N HIS A 566 -19.00 7.19 -8.98
CA HIS A 566 -17.86 7.86 -9.60
C HIS A 566 -16.58 7.01 -9.59
N GLY A 567 -16.72 5.72 -9.30
CA GLY A 567 -15.65 4.73 -9.38
C GLY A 567 -14.74 4.67 -8.13
N ALA A 568 -15.14 5.28 -7.01
CA ALA A 568 -14.41 5.15 -5.75
C ALA A 568 -14.70 3.78 -5.10
N ARG A 569 -13.66 3.17 -4.55
CA ARG A 569 -13.75 1.94 -3.77
C ARG A 569 -13.96 2.32 -2.31
N LEU A 570 -15.06 1.87 -1.72
CA LEU A 570 -15.47 2.21 -0.37
C LEU A 570 -15.37 0.98 0.52
N LEU A 571 -14.68 1.09 1.64
CA LEU A 571 -14.50 0.01 2.60
C LEU A 571 -15.28 0.30 3.88
N ALA A 572 -16.09 -0.64 4.30
CA ALA A 572 -16.70 -0.62 5.62
C ALA A 572 -15.69 -1.09 6.67
N LEU A 573 -15.58 -0.32 7.75
CA LEU A 573 -14.89 -0.68 8.96
C LEU A 573 -15.92 -0.67 10.11
N GLY A 574 -16.07 -1.78 10.82
CA GLY A 574 -17.01 -1.91 11.92
C GLY A 574 -16.68 -0.95 13.08
N PRO A 575 -17.62 -0.76 14.01
CA PRO A 575 -17.42 0.12 15.14
C PRO A 575 -16.21 -0.34 15.96
N GLN A 576 -15.41 0.63 16.38
CA GLN A 576 -14.34 0.36 17.34
C GLN A 576 -14.98 -0.01 18.68
N PRO A 577 -14.54 -1.08 19.35
CA PRO A 577 -14.94 -1.30 20.73
C PRO A 577 -14.44 -0.08 21.53
N ASP A 578 -15.35 0.57 22.24
CA ASP A 578 -15.05 1.66 23.18
C ASP A 578 -14.12 1.11 24.27
N THR A 579 -12.82 1.18 24.06
CA THR A 579 -11.81 0.84 25.07
C THR A 579 -11.80 1.82 26.25
N ASP A 580 -12.53 2.94 26.15
CA ASP A 580 -12.62 3.98 27.17
C ASP A 580 -13.90 3.92 28.03
N ARG A 581 -14.75 2.92 27.87
CA ARG A 581 -15.70 2.60 28.96
C ARG A 581 -14.92 1.95 30.09
N GLU A 582 -14.19 2.78 30.87
CA GLU A 582 -13.83 2.43 32.22
C GLU A 582 -15.08 1.88 32.89
N ALA A 583 -14.96 0.66 33.41
CA ALA A 583 -15.98 0.01 34.20
C ALA A 583 -16.53 1.02 35.23
N GLU A 584 -17.75 1.51 35.02
CA GLU A 584 -18.47 2.18 36.11
C GLU A 584 -18.40 1.26 37.33
N PRO A 585 -17.86 1.77 38.48
CA PRO A 585 -17.79 0.96 39.69
C PRO A 585 -19.20 0.51 40.02
N GLY A 586 -19.42 -0.81 40.03
CA GLY A 586 -20.70 -1.47 40.14
C GLY A 586 -21.56 -0.82 41.20
N GLN A 587 -22.77 -0.44 40.82
CA GLN A 587 -23.86 -0.22 41.77
C GLN A 587 -24.01 -1.48 42.59
N VAL A 588 -23.53 -1.39 43.83
CA VAL A 588 -23.81 -2.37 44.88
C VAL A 588 -25.31 -2.46 45.01
N GLY A 589 -25.88 -3.58 44.53
CA GLY A 589 -27.28 -3.89 44.66
C GLY A 589 -27.68 -3.87 46.14
N SER A 590 -28.50 -2.88 46.50
CA SER A 590 -29.21 -2.89 47.75
C SER A 590 -30.17 -4.09 47.76
N THR A 591 -29.85 -5.09 48.57
CA THR A 591 -30.75 -6.18 48.94
C THR A 591 -32.02 -5.58 49.55
N PRO A 592 -33.22 -5.97 49.12
CA PRO A 592 -34.42 -5.61 49.84
C PRO A 592 -34.49 -6.44 51.12
N ASP A 593 -34.56 -5.72 52.24
CA ASP A 593 -34.83 -6.24 53.59
C ASP A 593 -36.20 -6.93 53.58
N ALA A 594 -36.22 -8.19 53.96
CA ALA A 594 -37.45 -8.95 54.21
C ALA A 594 -37.91 -8.68 55.65
N GLY A 595 -39.05 -7.97 55.76
CA GLY A 595 -39.88 -7.89 56.94
C GLY A 595 -41.19 -8.60 56.73
#